data_25752721e77e190b74aebadea0356bba
#
_entry.id   25752721e77e190b74aebadea0356bba
#
_cell.length_a   1.000
_cell.length_b   1.000
_cell.length_c   1.000
_cell.angle_alpha   90.00
_cell.angle_beta   90.00
_cell.angle_gamma   90.00
#
_symmetry.space_group_name_H-M   'P 1'
#
loop_
_entity.id
_entity.type
_entity.pdbx_description
1 polymer ?
#
loop_
_entity_poly.entity_id
_entity_poly.type
_entity_poly.pdbx_seq_one_letter_code
_entity_poly.pdbx_strand_id
1 'polypeptide(L)'
;MLIQRLHPDDDAIVALRTLRAGESVSLDGRSWTLRADIPAKHKFAARDFIAGDLVKMYGTVVGKARSAIACGELLSQGNVAHAVAPASVSCTGFHWTPPDVSRWAGRTFDGYRRADGRCATSNLWLVVPLVFCENRNIEVMREALTKGLGYDVTTPYADFVGKLAGAWRGGASLDEIHLHGGDAATRVFPHVDGVKFLQHTLGCGGTRQDARALCGLLAGYITHPNVAGATVLSLGCQNAEVKTLMEELAKRSPGPAKPLLVFEQQKSTSERDLMERALRETFRGIAAANELRREPVPLNELVLGLKCGGSDGFSGISANPALGHCADLLAALGGSTVLCEFPELCGAEQWLCDRCETPALADRFLDLMRRYAATAQAVGSGFDMNPSPGNIRDGLITDAMKSLGAARKGGSAPVVDVLDYPELVTKRGGLTLLCTPGNDVEATTALTGSGCNVIVFTTGLGTPTGNPVCPVIKMATNTDIATRMADIIDFDAGGIVGGAKTIPDTGAELLDHIIEVASGRAIPAAVRLGQDDFIPWKRGVSL
;
A
#
# COMPACT_ATOMS: atom_id res chain seq x y z
N MET A 1 -9.82 -17.82 -22.76
CA MET A 1 -9.47 -16.64 -23.60
C MET A 1 -7.96 -16.65 -23.81
N LEU A 2 -7.45 -16.30 -25.03
CA LEU A 2 -5.99 -16.32 -25.31
C LEU A 2 -5.37 -14.94 -25.23
N ILE A 3 -6.15 -13.92 -25.58
CA ILE A 3 -5.75 -12.53 -25.69
C ILE A 3 -6.84 -11.63 -25.14
N GLN A 4 -6.50 -10.41 -24.78
CA GLN A 4 -7.44 -9.42 -24.27
C GLN A 4 -7.13 -8.03 -24.82
N ARG A 5 -8.18 -7.29 -25.22
CA ARG A 5 -8.17 -5.87 -25.50
C ARG A 5 -8.88 -5.16 -24.35
N LEU A 6 -8.34 -4.08 -23.82
CA LEU A 6 -8.87 -3.43 -22.61
C LEU A 6 -9.82 -2.28 -22.94
N HIS A 7 -9.67 -1.68 -24.14
CA HIS A 7 -10.56 -0.65 -24.66
C HIS A 7 -10.71 -0.83 -26.20
N PRO A 8 -11.87 -0.51 -26.80
CA PRO A 8 -12.07 -0.67 -28.25
C PRO A 8 -11.02 0.02 -29.13
N ASP A 9 -10.45 1.15 -28.65
CA ASP A 9 -9.44 1.94 -29.38
C ASP A 9 -8.00 1.49 -29.13
N ASP A 10 -7.78 0.40 -28.38
CA ASP A 10 -6.43 -0.05 -28.06
C ASP A 10 -5.72 -0.64 -29.27
N ASP A 11 -4.48 -0.20 -29.44
CA ASP A 11 -3.52 -0.70 -30.42
C ASP A 11 -2.63 -1.83 -29.87
N ALA A 12 -2.61 -2.00 -28.54
CA ALA A 12 -1.87 -3.03 -27.83
C ALA A 12 -2.81 -4.13 -27.33
N ILE A 13 -2.57 -5.37 -27.76
CA ILE A 13 -3.33 -6.55 -27.34
C ILE A 13 -2.51 -7.35 -26.33
N VAL A 14 -3.09 -7.71 -25.20
CA VAL A 14 -2.42 -8.46 -24.13
C VAL A 14 -2.51 -9.97 -24.37
N ALA A 15 -1.39 -10.67 -24.28
CA ALA A 15 -1.35 -12.13 -24.29
C ALA A 15 -1.61 -12.69 -22.88
N LEU A 16 -2.66 -13.48 -22.70
CA LEU A 16 -3.02 -14.09 -21.42
C LEU A 16 -2.24 -15.40 -21.15
N ARG A 17 -1.63 -15.98 -22.17
CA ARG A 17 -0.65 -17.07 -22.11
C ARG A 17 0.47 -16.81 -23.11
N THR A 18 1.54 -17.59 -23.04
CA THR A 18 2.57 -17.55 -24.07
C THR A 18 2.00 -18.05 -25.39
N LEU A 19 2.16 -17.24 -26.45
CA LEU A 19 1.74 -17.48 -27.81
C LEU A 19 2.97 -17.63 -28.71
N ARG A 20 2.87 -18.42 -29.78
CA ARG A 20 4.02 -18.72 -30.65
C ARG A 20 4.00 -17.91 -31.95
N ALA A 21 5.17 -17.67 -32.50
CA ALA A 21 5.32 -17.10 -33.83
C ALA A 21 4.55 -17.95 -34.87
N GLY A 22 3.80 -17.30 -35.78
CA GLY A 22 2.93 -17.95 -36.76
C GLY A 22 1.57 -18.39 -36.21
N GLU A 23 1.32 -18.33 -34.90
CA GLU A 23 0.00 -18.62 -34.32
C GLU A 23 -1.00 -17.53 -34.72
N SER A 24 -2.22 -17.94 -35.12
CA SER A 24 -3.32 -17.02 -35.39
C SER A 24 -4.25 -16.96 -34.19
N VAL A 25 -4.49 -15.75 -33.68
CA VAL A 25 -5.39 -15.48 -32.54
C VAL A 25 -6.52 -14.56 -32.98
N SER A 26 -7.70 -14.74 -32.41
CA SER A 26 -8.90 -13.97 -32.79
C SER A 26 -9.60 -13.39 -31.55
N LEU A 27 -10.13 -12.17 -31.68
CA LEU A 27 -10.93 -11.48 -30.69
C LEU A 27 -11.91 -10.52 -31.40
N ASP A 28 -13.17 -10.50 -30.98
CA ASP A 28 -14.22 -9.60 -31.49
C ASP A 28 -14.32 -9.58 -33.04
N GLY A 29 -14.20 -10.75 -33.66
CA GLY A 29 -14.29 -10.89 -35.13
C GLY A 29 -13.04 -10.44 -35.92
N ARG A 30 -11.97 -10.02 -35.23
CA ARG A 30 -10.66 -9.71 -35.82
C ARG A 30 -9.66 -10.82 -35.54
N SER A 31 -8.75 -11.05 -36.48
CA SER A 31 -7.70 -12.06 -36.35
C SER A 31 -6.32 -11.45 -36.58
N TRP A 32 -5.33 -11.94 -35.87
CA TRP A 32 -3.93 -11.55 -35.98
C TRP A 32 -3.05 -12.79 -36.13
N THR A 33 -2.12 -12.76 -37.06
CA THR A 33 -1.03 -13.74 -37.13
C THR A 33 0.20 -13.18 -36.49
N LEU A 34 0.72 -13.85 -35.48
CA LEU A 34 1.84 -13.37 -34.68
C LEU A 34 3.17 -13.52 -35.42
N ARG A 35 4.02 -12.48 -35.38
CA ARG A 35 5.31 -12.45 -36.09
C ARG A 35 6.49 -12.89 -35.21
N ALA A 36 6.28 -12.99 -33.89
CA ALA A 36 7.25 -13.43 -32.90
C ALA A 36 6.56 -14.21 -31.79
N ASP A 37 7.31 -14.90 -30.97
CA ASP A 37 6.80 -15.43 -29.69
C ASP A 37 6.38 -14.25 -28.80
N ILE A 38 5.15 -14.32 -28.26
CA ILE A 38 4.61 -13.33 -27.33
C ILE A 38 4.48 -14.01 -25.95
N PRO A 39 5.37 -13.73 -24.99
CA PRO A 39 5.24 -14.29 -23.65
C PRO A 39 3.92 -13.86 -23.00
N ALA A 40 3.40 -14.65 -22.07
CA ALA A 40 2.27 -14.25 -21.23
C ALA A 40 2.54 -12.88 -20.59
N LYS A 41 1.48 -12.06 -20.40
CA LYS A 41 1.55 -10.69 -19.86
C LYS A 41 2.08 -9.63 -20.83
N HIS A 42 2.76 -10.04 -21.91
CA HIS A 42 3.27 -9.12 -22.92
C HIS A 42 2.18 -8.71 -23.93
N LYS A 43 2.51 -7.73 -24.76
CA LYS A 43 1.59 -7.13 -25.71
C LYS A 43 2.14 -7.25 -27.12
N PHE A 44 1.23 -7.36 -28.09
CA PHE A 44 1.57 -7.28 -29.52
C PHE A 44 0.76 -6.17 -30.19
N ALA A 45 1.26 -5.72 -31.34
CA ALA A 45 0.68 -4.65 -32.15
C ALA A 45 -0.61 -5.13 -32.83
N ALA A 46 -1.72 -4.43 -32.64
CA ALA A 46 -3.01 -4.72 -33.29
C ALA A 46 -3.09 -4.18 -34.72
N ARG A 47 -2.17 -3.32 -35.15
CA ARG A 47 -2.03 -2.72 -36.48
C ARG A 47 -0.57 -2.47 -36.80
N ASP A 48 -0.29 -2.07 -38.05
CA ASP A 48 1.02 -1.55 -38.41
C ASP A 48 1.24 -0.14 -37.83
N PHE A 49 2.48 0.17 -37.44
CA PHE A 49 2.93 1.49 -37.03
C PHE A 49 4.12 1.93 -37.86
N ILE A 50 4.22 3.21 -38.12
CA ILE A 50 5.46 3.88 -38.57
C ILE A 50 6.17 4.56 -37.40
N ALA A 51 7.44 4.91 -37.57
CA ALA A 51 8.17 5.66 -36.57
C ALA A 51 7.45 6.97 -36.24
N GLY A 52 7.23 7.22 -34.96
CA GLY A 52 6.52 8.40 -34.47
C GLY A 52 5.03 8.19 -34.18
N ASP A 53 4.40 7.10 -34.63
CA ASP A 53 3.00 6.81 -34.32
C ASP A 53 2.78 6.62 -32.81
N LEU A 54 1.63 7.10 -32.33
CA LEU A 54 1.22 6.91 -30.94
C LEU A 54 0.60 5.51 -30.77
N VAL A 55 0.99 4.84 -29.69
CA VAL A 55 0.47 3.54 -29.26
C VAL A 55 -0.55 3.79 -28.15
N LYS A 56 -1.75 3.21 -28.31
CA LYS A 56 -2.84 3.33 -27.33
C LYS A 56 -3.06 2.03 -26.56
N MET A 57 -3.32 2.16 -25.27
CA MET A 57 -3.81 1.12 -24.37
C MET A 57 -4.67 1.78 -23.28
N TYR A 58 -5.70 1.07 -22.80
CA TYR A 58 -6.71 1.65 -21.90
C TYR A 58 -7.47 2.85 -22.49
N GLY A 59 -7.54 2.95 -23.83
CA GLY A 59 -8.19 4.05 -24.53
C GLY A 59 -7.37 5.34 -24.64
N THR A 60 -6.11 5.37 -24.12
CA THR A 60 -5.25 6.56 -24.13
C THR A 60 -3.85 6.25 -24.61
N VAL A 61 -3.04 7.28 -24.82
CA VAL A 61 -1.65 7.16 -25.26
C VAL A 61 -0.79 6.59 -24.15
N VAL A 62 -0.05 5.51 -24.45
CA VAL A 62 0.86 4.85 -23.53
C VAL A 62 2.30 4.78 -24.04
N GLY A 63 2.53 5.21 -25.27
CA GLY A 63 3.84 5.19 -25.89
C GLY A 63 3.85 5.73 -27.30
N LYS A 64 5.05 5.75 -27.88
CA LYS A 64 5.31 6.19 -29.25
C LYS A 64 6.25 5.20 -29.93
N ALA A 65 5.91 4.77 -31.13
CA ALA A 65 6.74 3.87 -31.92
C ALA A 65 8.10 4.50 -32.25
N ARG A 66 9.20 3.79 -31.96
CA ARG A 66 10.57 4.21 -32.27
C ARG A 66 10.97 3.94 -33.72
N SER A 67 10.36 2.88 -34.29
CA SER A 67 10.59 2.38 -35.65
C SER A 67 9.29 1.84 -36.23
N ALA A 68 9.28 1.37 -37.45
CA ALA A 68 8.16 0.61 -37.98
C ALA A 68 7.95 -0.67 -37.15
N ILE A 69 6.67 -0.96 -36.80
CA ILE A 69 6.27 -2.14 -36.04
C ILE A 69 5.14 -2.78 -36.86
N ALA A 70 5.29 -4.04 -37.23
CA ALA A 70 4.27 -4.74 -37.99
C ALA A 70 3.13 -5.27 -37.10
N CYS A 71 1.93 -5.34 -37.63
CA CYS A 71 0.79 -6.00 -37.02
C CYS A 71 1.16 -7.44 -36.58
N GLY A 72 0.85 -7.81 -35.31
CA GLY A 72 1.24 -9.09 -34.73
C GLY A 72 2.67 -9.15 -34.19
N GLU A 73 3.44 -8.07 -34.24
CA GLU A 73 4.79 -7.97 -33.66
C GLU A 73 4.76 -7.68 -32.17
N LEU A 74 5.73 -8.21 -31.40
CA LEU A 74 5.89 -7.95 -29.97
C LEU A 74 6.19 -6.47 -29.72
N LEU A 75 5.41 -5.83 -28.83
CA LEU A 75 5.70 -4.51 -28.30
C LEU A 75 6.71 -4.63 -27.15
N SER A 76 7.79 -3.85 -27.21
CA SER A 76 8.89 -3.87 -26.26
C SER A 76 9.50 -2.48 -26.10
N GLN A 77 10.40 -2.30 -25.13
CA GLN A 77 11.18 -1.06 -24.98
C GLN A 77 12.09 -0.78 -26.22
N GLY A 78 12.41 -1.80 -26.98
CA GLY A 78 13.21 -1.65 -28.21
C GLY A 78 12.46 -0.89 -29.30
N ASN A 79 11.14 -1.06 -29.41
CA ASN A 79 10.33 -0.48 -30.47
C ASN A 79 9.28 0.54 -30.00
N VAL A 80 9.01 0.66 -28.67
CA VAL A 80 8.09 1.67 -28.09
C VAL A 80 8.83 2.53 -27.06
N ALA A 81 8.77 3.86 -27.21
CA ALA A 81 9.23 4.84 -26.24
C ALA A 81 8.06 5.25 -25.33
N HIS A 82 8.38 5.75 -24.13
CA HIS A 82 7.41 6.41 -23.27
C HIS A 82 6.80 7.64 -23.97
N ALA A 83 5.49 7.78 -23.92
CA ALA A 83 4.75 8.98 -24.29
C ALA A 83 3.42 9.01 -23.57
N VAL A 84 2.96 10.20 -23.18
CA VAL A 84 1.69 10.43 -22.50
C VAL A 84 0.94 11.58 -23.15
N ALA A 85 -0.37 11.58 -23.04
CA ALA A 85 -1.18 12.73 -23.42
C ALA A 85 -1.06 13.84 -22.35
N PRO A 86 -0.99 15.13 -22.73
CA PRO A 86 -0.98 16.22 -21.77
C PRO A 86 -2.31 16.28 -21.00
N ALA A 87 -2.25 16.51 -19.69
CA ALA A 87 -3.43 16.72 -18.86
C ALA A 87 -3.74 18.19 -18.69
N SER A 88 -5.03 18.53 -18.60
CA SER A 88 -5.55 19.87 -18.34
C SER A 88 -6.62 19.85 -17.26
N VAL A 89 -6.83 21.00 -16.62
CA VAL A 89 -7.95 21.17 -15.69
C VAL A 89 -9.23 21.29 -16.49
N SER A 90 -9.96 20.18 -16.62
CA SER A 90 -11.30 20.18 -17.21
C SER A 90 -12.21 19.34 -16.31
N CYS A 91 -12.95 20.01 -15.43
CA CYS A 91 -14.04 19.35 -14.70
C CYS A 91 -15.32 19.48 -15.54
N THR A 92 -15.49 18.61 -16.50
CA THR A 92 -16.67 18.59 -17.37
C THR A 92 -17.71 17.65 -16.79
N GLY A 93 -18.54 18.14 -15.85
CA GLY A 93 -19.80 17.49 -15.47
C GLY A 93 -19.73 15.98 -15.20
N PHE A 94 -18.67 15.52 -14.50
CA PHE A 94 -18.54 14.11 -14.17
C PHE A 94 -19.75 13.62 -13.38
N HIS A 95 -20.41 12.60 -13.89
CA HIS A 95 -21.53 11.95 -13.22
C HIS A 95 -21.16 10.53 -12.88
N TRP A 96 -21.16 10.21 -11.59
CA TRP A 96 -20.90 8.87 -11.12
C TRP A 96 -22.20 8.10 -10.89
N THR A 97 -22.29 6.91 -11.44
CA THR A 97 -23.36 5.95 -11.12
C THR A 97 -22.78 4.92 -10.16
N PRO A 98 -23.12 5.00 -8.85
CA PRO A 98 -22.59 4.05 -7.89
C PRO A 98 -23.07 2.63 -8.19
N PRO A 99 -22.27 1.60 -7.89
CA PRO A 99 -22.69 0.22 -7.99
C PRO A 99 -23.80 -0.09 -6.96
N ASP A 100 -24.56 -1.15 -7.21
CA ASP A 100 -25.54 -1.66 -6.25
C ASP A 100 -24.82 -2.26 -5.02
N VAL A 101 -25.14 -1.71 -3.84
CA VAL A 101 -24.58 -2.12 -2.55
C VAL A 101 -25.61 -2.74 -1.61
N SER A 102 -26.80 -3.07 -2.12
CA SER A 102 -27.91 -3.64 -1.34
C SER A 102 -27.49 -4.88 -0.53
N ARG A 103 -26.58 -5.70 -1.07
CA ARG A 103 -25.97 -6.86 -0.40
C ARG A 103 -25.30 -6.52 0.93
N TRP A 104 -24.78 -5.30 1.08
CA TRP A 104 -24.08 -4.84 2.30
C TRP A 104 -24.87 -3.82 3.11
N ALA A 105 -26.12 -3.55 2.73
CA ALA A 105 -26.97 -2.61 3.46
C ALA A 105 -27.13 -3.04 4.92
N GLY A 106 -26.76 -2.16 5.85
CA GLY A 106 -26.80 -2.43 7.29
C GLY A 106 -25.72 -3.40 7.81
N ARG A 107 -24.81 -3.91 6.98
CA ARG A 107 -23.68 -4.71 7.47
C ARG A 107 -22.69 -3.86 8.26
N THR A 108 -22.10 -4.49 9.26
CA THR A 108 -21.08 -3.92 10.14
C THR A 108 -19.83 -4.79 10.15
N PHE A 109 -18.72 -4.24 10.61
CA PHE A 109 -17.57 -5.01 11.07
C PHE A 109 -17.44 -4.89 12.60
N ASP A 110 -16.79 -5.86 13.24
CA ASP A 110 -16.54 -5.84 14.68
C ASP A 110 -15.26 -5.04 14.93
N GLY A 111 -15.40 -3.77 15.30
CA GLY A 111 -14.31 -2.82 15.50
C GLY A 111 -14.23 -2.28 16.92
N TYR A 112 -13.24 -1.43 17.18
CA TYR A 112 -13.08 -0.74 18.45
C TYR A 112 -13.48 0.73 18.30
N ARG A 113 -14.43 1.20 19.09
CA ARG A 113 -14.78 2.62 19.14
C ARG A 113 -13.85 3.35 20.09
N ARG A 114 -13.22 4.41 19.61
CA ARG A 114 -12.34 5.26 20.42
C ARG A 114 -13.11 6.40 21.09
N ALA A 115 -12.52 6.98 22.13
CA ALA A 115 -13.13 8.08 22.88
C ALA A 115 -13.40 9.34 21.99
N ASP A 116 -12.63 9.52 20.92
CA ASP A 116 -12.83 10.59 19.92
C ASP A 116 -13.91 10.27 18.87
N GLY A 117 -14.62 9.15 19.00
CA GLY A 117 -15.69 8.70 18.11
C GLY A 117 -15.22 7.91 16.89
N ARG A 118 -13.93 7.93 16.54
CA ARG A 118 -13.39 7.17 15.41
C ARG A 118 -13.38 5.66 15.69
N CYS A 119 -13.44 4.87 14.63
CA CYS A 119 -13.54 3.42 14.73
C CYS A 119 -12.30 2.73 14.16
N ALA A 120 -11.85 1.69 14.84
CA ALA A 120 -10.62 0.96 14.57
C ALA A 120 -10.88 -0.48 14.15
N THR A 121 -10.01 -1.02 13.31
CA THR A 121 -9.96 -2.44 12.94
C THR A 121 -9.04 -3.26 13.84
N SER A 122 -8.19 -2.60 14.63
CA SER A 122 -7.24 -3.23 15.56
C SER A 122 -7.11 -2.42 16.86
N ASN A 123 -6.57 -3.05 17.90
CA ASN A 123 -6.31 -2.45 19.20
C ASN A 123 -4.82 -2.60 19.55
N LEU A 124 -4.01 -1.60 19.21
CA LEU A 124 -2.55 -1.65 19.26
C LEU A 124 -1.99 -0.63 20.27
N TRP A 125 -0.88 -0.97 20.89
CA TRP A 125 -0.03 0.00 21.58
C TRP A 125 1.19 0.32 20.73
N LEU A 126 1.55 1.60 20.60
CA LEU A 126 2.62 2.07 19.74
C LEU A 126 3.80 2.56 20.54
N VAL A 127 5.03 2.20 20.13
CA VAL A 127 6.29 2.71 20.71
C VAL A 127 7.10 3.35 19.60
N VAL A 128 7.42 4.65 19.74
CA VAL A 128 8.03 5.42 18.65
C VAL A 128 9.22 6.26 19.15
N PRO A 129 10.32 6.36 18.37
CA PRO A 129 11.36 7.33 18.61
C PRO A 129 11.05 8.64 17.89
N LEU A 130 11.40 9.79 18.46
CA LEU A 130 11.42 11.06 17.73
C LEU A 130 12.71 11.27 16.93
N VAL A 131 13.73 10.47 17.22
CA VAL A 131 15.03 10.54 16.57
C VAL A 131 15.67 9.15 16.52
N PHE A 132 16.40 8.86 15.45
CA PHE A 132 17.05 7.56 15.25
C PHE A 132 18.04 7.17 16.37
N CYS A 133 18.57 8.13 17.14
CA CYS A 133 19.44 7.86 18.31
C CYS A 133 18.76 6.96 19.35
N GLU A 134 17.42 6.98 19.42
CA GLU A 134 16.63 6.14 20.32
C GLU A 134 16.31 4.74 19.75
N ASN A 135 16.68 4.44 18.52
CA ASN A 135 16.33 3.14 17.88
C ASN A 135 16.83 1.93 18.70
N ARG A 136 18.01 2.03 19.33
CA ARG A 136 18.51 0.95 20.18
C ARG A 136 17.60 0.74 21.41
N ASN A 137 17.11 1.80 22.02
CA ASN A 137 16.18 1.72 23.17
C ASN A 137 14.83 1.17 22.73
N ILE A 138 14.34 1.56 21.54
CA ILE A 138 13.14 0.96 20.91
C ILE A 138 13.32 -0.55 20.72
N GLU A 139 14.50 -1.00 20.24
CA GLU A 139 14.78 -2.44 20.04
C GLU A 139 14.77 -3.22 21.34
N VAL A 140 15.38 -2.68 22.40
CA VAL A 140 15.37 -3.29 23.74
C VAL A 140 13.94 -3.38 24.28
N MET A 141 13.12 -2.34 24.11
CA MET A 141 11.71 -2.37 24.50
C MET A 141 10.92 -3.40 23.68
N ARG A 142 11.20 -3.50 22.38
CA ARG A 142 10.55 -4.48 21.50
C ARG A 142 10.82 -5.89 22.00
N GLU A 143 12.09 -6.26 22.16
CA GLU A 143 12.45 -7.60 22.63
C GLU A 143 11.83 -7.92 24.00
N ALA A 144 11.90 -6.99 24.95
CA ALA A 144 11.37 -7.18 26.29
C ALA A 144 9.85 -7.33 26.31
N LEU A 145 9.11 -6.45 25.61
CA LEU A 145 7.65 -6.43 25.64
C LEU A 145 7.05 -7.55 24.78
N THR A 146 7.62 -7.84 23.58
CA THR A 146 7.05 -8.89 22.73
C THR A 146 7.25 -10.27 23.33
N LYS A 147 8.44 -10.58 23.84
CA LYS A 147 8.72 -11.86 24.52
C LYS A 147 7.97 -11.97 25.85
N GLY A 148 8.01 -10.92 26.67
CA GLY A 148 7.40 -10.92 28.00
C GLY A 148 5.88 -10.97 27.99
N LEU A 149 5.23 -10.49 26.91
CA LEU A 149 3.77 -10.41 26.81
C LEU A 149 3.16 -11.41 25.82
N GLY A 150 3.97 -12.26 25.16
CA GLY A 150 3.50 -13.27 24.23
C GLY A 150 3.11 -12.77 22.85
N TYR A 151 3.77 -11.69 22.35
CA TYR A 151 3.57 -11.15 21.00
C TYR A 151 4.73 -11.48 20.04
N ASP A 152 5.75 -12.21 20.49
CA ASP A 152 6.90 -12.54 19.65
C ASP A 152 6.53 -13.56 18.57
N VAL A 153 6.80 -13.22 17.31
CA VAL A 153 6.60 -14.07 16.13
C VAL A 153 7.91 -14.66 15.61
N THR A 154 9.05 -14.35 16.24
CA THR A 154 10.38 -14.76 15.79
C THR A 154 10.89 -16.03 16.49
N THR A 155 10.24 -16.50 17.55
CA THR A 155 10.61 -17.70 18.31
C THR A 155 10.87 -18.92 17.43
N PRO A 156 10.04 -19.28 16.41
CA PRO A 156 10.29 -20.44 15.56
C PRO A 156 11.63 -20.39 14.82
N TYR A 157 12.06 -19.18 14.40
CA TYR A 157 13.35 -18.98 13.72
C TYR A 157 14.53 -19.10 14.69
N ALA A 158 14.40 -18.56 15.90
CA ALA A 158 15.40 -18.72 16.95
C ALA A 158 15.59 -20.18 17.35
N ASP A 159 14.51 -20.94 17.51
CA ASP A 159 14.51 -22.37 17.80
C ASP A 159 15.14 -23.18 16.67
N PHE A 160 14.84 -22.84 15.42
CA PHE A 160 15.46 -23.45 14.24
C PHE A 160 16.98 -23.27 14.25
N VAL A 161 17.46 -22.03 14.45
CA VAL A 161 18.90 -21.75 14.55
C VAL A 161 19.53 -22.49 15.75
N GLY A 162 18.84 -22.59 16.88
CA GLY A 162 19.27 -23.37 18.04
C GLY A 162 19.44 -24.86 17.71
N LYS A 163 18.51 -25.45 16.95
CA LYS A 163 18.60 -26.83 16.45
C LYS A 163 19.78 -27.03 15.49
N LEU A 164 19.99 -26.10 14.54
CA LEU A 164 21.17 -26.11 13.65
C LEU A 164 22.48 -26.10 14.45
N ALA A 165 22.59 -25.22 15.45
CA ALA A 165 23.77 -25.13 16.31
C ALA A 165 24.00 -26.40 17.12
N GLY A 166 22.94 -27.05 17.59
CA GLY A 166 22.99 -28.37 18.26
C GLY A 166 23.50 -29.47 17.35
N ALA A 167 22.91 -29.59 16.16
CA ALA A 167 23.32 -30.59 15.15
C ALA A 167 24.78 -30.39 14.72
N TRP A 168 25.21 -29.15 14.47
CA TRP A 168 26.59 -28.86 14.12
C TRP A 168 27.59 -29.29 15.22
N ARG A 169 27.30 -29.04 16.49
CA ARG A 169 28.13 -29.46 17.61
C ARG A 169 28.19 -31.00 17.75
N GLY A 170 27.10 -31.68 17.39
CA GLY A 170 26.98 -33.13 17.40
C GLY A 170 27.52 -33.81 16.15
N GLY A 171 27.99 -33.06 15.13
CA GLY A 171 28.46 -33.61 13.84
C GLY A 171 27.35 -34.24 12.98
N ALA A 172 26.07 -33.87 13.23
CA ALA A 172 24.92 -34.34 12.44
C ALA A 172 24.73 -33.45 11.17
N SER A 173 24.02 -34.02 10.17
CA SER A 173 23.64 -33.27 8.97
C SER A 173 22.72 -32.07 9.30
N LEU A 174 22.98 -30.92 8.72
CA LEU A 174 22.14 -29.72 8.84
C LEU A 174 20.91 -29.77 7.89
N ASP A 175 20.99 -30.55 6.82
CA ASP A 175 19.95 -30.66 5.78
C ASP A 175 18.67 -31.36 6.26
N GLU A 176 18.78 -32.14 7.35
CA GLU A 176 17.66 -32.83 7.98
C GLU A 176 16.87 -31.96 8.98
N ILE A 177 17.36 -30.77 9.26
CA ILE A 177 16.71 -29.81 10.19
C ILE A 177 15.81 -28.90 9.41
N HIS A 178 14.52 -28.96 9.68
CA HIS A 178 13.53 -28.13 9.02
C HIS A 178 12.93 -27.07 9.96
N LEU A 179 12.57 -25.91 9.41
CA LEU A 179 11.82 -24.89 10.10
C LEU A 179 10.38 -25.40 10.31
N HIS A 180 9.96 -25.51 11.56
CA HIS A 180 8.59 -25.82 11.91
C HIS A 180 7.90 -24.58 12.46
N GLY A 181 6.60 -24.43 12.18
CA GLY A 181 5.78 -23.42 12.84
C GLY A 181 5.79 -23.64 14.35
N GLY A 182 5.95 -22.57 15.13
CA GLY A 182 5.81 -22.62 16.58
C GLY A 182 4.35 -22.47 17.00
N ASP A 183 4.02 -22.97 18.17
CA ASP A 183 2.75 -22.68 18.82
C ASP A 183 2.71 -21.18 19.18
N ALA A 184 1.54 -20.55 18.97
CA ALA A 184 1.36 -19.17 19.35
C ALA A 184 1.49 -19.04 20.89
N ALA A 185 2.37 -18.17 21.35
CA ALA A 185 2.50 -17.88 22.76
C ALA A 185 1.20 -17.31 23.34
N THR A 186 0.85 -17.69 24.55
CA THR A 186 -0.32 -17.14 25.23
C THR A 186 -0.09 -15.67 25.55
N ARG A 187 -0.93 -14.80 25.02
CA ARG A 187 -0.86 -13.36 25.25
C ARG A 187 -1.32 -12.99 26.67
N VAL A 188 -0.52 -12.19 27.35
CA VAL A 188 -0.89 -11.63 28.68
C VAL A 188 -2.12 -10.72 28.56
N PHE A 189 -2.25 -9.99 27.43
CA PHE A 189 -3.34 -9.06 27.15
C PHE A 189 -4.10 -9.50 25.89
N PRO A 190 -5.11 -10.40 26.00
CA PRO A 190 -5.77 -11.03 24.85
C PRO A 190 -6.59 -10.07 23.99
N HIS A 191 -7.01 -8.90 24.50
CA HIS A 191 -7.77 -7.89 23.76
C HIS A 191 -6.89 -6.77 23.18
N VAL A 192 -5.57 -6.89 23.31
CA VAL A 192 -4.61 -6.06 22.59
C VAL A 192 -4.06 -6.87 21.41
N ASP A 193 -4.27 -6.38 20.19
CA ASP A 193 -3.88 -7.09 18.97
C ASP A 193 -2.36 -7.10 18.78
N GLY A 194 -1.63 -6.15 19.38
CA GLY A 194 -0.17 -6.11 19.34
C GLY A 194 0.44 -4.89 20.02
N VAL A 195 1.74 -5.01 20.32
CA VAL A 195 2.61 -3.88 20.68
C VAL A 195 3.54 -3.65 19.49
N LYS A 196 3.50 -2.44 18.90
CA LYS A 196 4.16 -2.11 17.65
C LYS A 196 5.24 -1.05 17.85
N PHE A 197 6.35 -1.20 17.13
CA PHE A 197 7.55 -0.41 17.30
C PHE A 197 7.95 0.22 15.97
N LEU A 198 8.04 1.55 15.91
CA LEU A 198 8.56 2.24 14.75
C LEU A 198 10.06 2.48 14.92
N GLN A 199 10.83 2.24 13.87
CA GLN A 199 12.23 2.61 13.77
C GLN A 199 12.45 3.39 12.49
N HIS A 200 13.29 4.42 12.53
CA HIS A 200 13.57 5.25 11.35
C HIS A 200 14.96 5.90 11.44
N THR A 201 15.39 6.54 10.37
CA THR A 201 16.71 7.19 10.26
C THR A 201 16.64 8.71 10.27
N LEU A 202 15.54 9.28 10.76
CA LEU A 202 15.24 10.71 10.74
C LEU A 202 15.24 11.33 12.15
N GLY A 203 14.83 12.58 12.26
CA GLY A 203 14.66 13.32 13.49
C GLY A 203 15.82 14.27 13.82
N CYS A 204 17.03 14.00 13.30
CA CYS A 204 18.21 14.85 13.41
C CYS A 204 18.99 14.85 12.08
N GLY A 205 19.84 15.85 11.84
CA GLY A 205 20.72 15.89 10.67
C GLY A 205 20.03 16.08 9.31
N GLY A 206 18.77 16.46 9.28
CA GLY A 206 17.99 16.79 8.09
C GLY A 206 17.45 18.21 8.12
N THR A 207 16.59 18.55 7.15
CA THR A 207 15.95 19.85 7.10
C THR A 207 14.87 19.97 8.19
N ARG A 208 14.52 21.21 8.59
CA ARG A 208 13.42 21.45 9.53
C ARG A 208 12.06 21.06 8.93
N GLN A 209 11.94 21.12 7.61
CA GLN A 209 10.76 20.65 6.89
C GLN A 209 10.59 19.13 7.04
N ASP A 210 11.67 18.36 6.88
CA ASP A 210 11.65 16.91 7.08
C ASP A 210 11.34 16.54 8.54
N ALA A 211 11.90 17.28 9.51
CA ALA A 211 11.60 17.07 10.93
C ALA A 211 10.12 17.34 11.23
N ARG A 212 9.53 18.40 10.66
CA ARG A 212 8.10 18.68 10.79
C ARG A 212 7.23 17.63 10.09
N ALA A 213 7.63 17.18 8.89
CA ALA A 213 6.93 16.12 8.16
C ALA A 213 6.96 14.79 8.95
N LEU A 214 8.10 14.45 9.57
CA LEU A 214 8.22 13.30 10.47
C LEU A 214 7.26 13.43 11.67
N CYS A 215 7.26 14.58 12.36
CA CYS A 215 6.35 14.83 13.49
C CYS A 215 4.87 14.72 13.04
N GLY A 216 4.54 15.22 11.85
CA GLY A 216 3.22 15.10 11.26
C GLY A 216 2.83 13.64 10.98
N LEU A 217 3.73 12.85 10.39
CA LEU A 217 3.52 11.43 10.16
C LEU A 217 3.34 10.66 11.48
N LEU A 218 4.25 10.85 12.44
CA LEU A 218 4.16 10.20 13.76
C LEU A 218 2.89 10.61 14.51
N ALA A 219 2.46 11.87 14.40
CA ALA A 219 1.18 12.31 14.93
C ALA A 219 0.01 11.59 14.28
N GLY A 220 0.06 11.35 12.95
CA GLY A 220 -0.90 10.52 12.23
C GLY A 220 -0.97 9.10 12.78
N TYR A 221 0.16 8.46 13.03
CA TYR A 221 0.26 7.13 13.64
C TYR A 221 -0.25 7.11 15.08
N ILE A 222 0.16 8.06 15.93
CA ILE A 222 -0.27 8.15 17.34
C ILE A 222 -1.78 8.37 17.44
N THR A 223 -2.34 9.23 16.60
CA THR A 223 -3.79 9.49 16.58
C THR A 223 -4.58 8.47 15.77
N HIS A 224 -3.92 7.53 15.08
CA HIS A 224 -4.57 6.52 14.25
C HIS A 224 -5.63 5.73 15.04
N PRO A 225 -6.84 5.46 14.48
CA PRO A 225 -7.87 4.72 15.24
C PRO A 225 -7.39 3.36 15.74
N ASN A 226 -6.55 2.63 15.00
CA ASN A 226 -6.00 1.33 15.43
C ASN A 226 -5.07 1.42 16.64
N VAL A 227 -4.60 2.60 17.01
CA VAL A 227 -3.71 2.82 18.15
C VAL A 227 -4.52 3.25 19.39
N ALA A 228 -4.42 2.47 20.48
CA ALA A 228 -5.08 2.76 21.74
C ALA A 228 -4.31 3.78 22.59
N GLY A 229 -2.99 3.80 22.47
CA GLY A 229 -2.10 4.73 23.13
C GLY A 229 -0.67 4.55 22.65
N ALA A 230 0.22 5.47 23.00
CA ALA A 230 1.59 5.47 22.51
C ALA A 230 2.63 5.84 23.58
N THR A 231 3.82 5.26 23.44
CA THR A 231 5.04 5.61 24.15
C THR A 231 6.01 6.26 23.19
N VAL A 232 6.49 7.44 23.49
CA VAL A 232 7.43 8.24 22.68
C VAL A 232 8.75 8.36 23.42
N LEU A 233 9.85 7.96 22.76
CA LEU A 233 11.20 8.20 23.24
C LEU A 233 11.81 9.39 22.49
N SER A 234 12.37 10.33 23.24
CA SER A 234 13.00 11.55 22.76
C SER A 234 14.39 11.67 23.36
N LEU A 235 15.39 12.04 22.56
CA LEU A 235 16.74 12.32 23.08
C LEU A 235 16.79 13.65 23.83
N GLY A 236 16.22 14.73 23.24
CA GLY A 236 16.18 16.08 23.83
C GLY A 236 16.83 17.17 22.98
N CYS A 237 17.76 16.86 22.08
CA CYS A 237 18.48 17.82 21.25
C CYS A 237 18.24 17.66 19.73
N GLN A 238 17.23 16.92 19.33
CA GLN A 238 16.91 16.64 17.92
C GLN A 238 16.04 17.74 17.29
N ASN A 239 16.03 17.80 15.93
CA ASN A 239 15.18 18.73 15.18
C ASN A 239 13.68 18.37 15.25
N ALA A 240 13.34 17.09 15.38
CA ALA A 240 11.97 16.63 15.62
C ALA A 240 11.65 16.76 17.12
N GLU A 241 11.36 17.98 17.55
CA GLU A 241 11.12 18.30 18.97
C GLU A 241 9.76 17.76 19.46
N VAL A 242 9.68 17.43 20.76
CA VAL A 242 8.42 17.07 21.43
C VAL A 242 7.36 18.16 21.21
N LYS A 243 7.75 19.45 21.28
CA LYS A 243 6.85 20.58 21.02
C LYS A 243 6.21 20.49 19.64
N THR A 244 7.00 20.25 18.60
CA THR A 244 6.51 20.12 17.22
C THR A 244 5.57 18.91 17.07
N LEU A 245 5.87 17.78 17.71
CA LEU A 245 4.97 16.64 17.75
C LEU A 245 3.63 17.00 18.42
N MET A 246 3.63 17.71 19.55
CA MET A 246 2.41 18.12 20.25
C MET A 246 1.57 19.10 19.40
N GLU A 247 2.20 20.02 18.67
CA GLU A 247 1.53 20.90 17.71
C GLU A 247 0.83 20.10 16.59
N GLU A 248 1.50 19.08 16.04
CA GLU A 248 0.95 18.23 15.00
C GLU A 248 -0.16 17.29 15.51
N LEU A 249 -0.06 16.81 16.74
CA LEU A 249 -1.12 16.05 17.42
C LEU A 249 -2.39 16.90 17.61
N ALA A 250 -2.24 18.14 18.09
CA ALA A 250 -3.37 19.04 18.31
C ALA A 250 -4.15 19.37 17.02
N LYS A 251 -3.46 19.42 15.87
CA LYS A 251 -4.12 19.61 14.56
C LYS A 251 -4.96 18.41 14.14
N ARG A 252 -4.57 17.19 14.55
CA ARG A 252 -5.15 15.91 14.07
C ARG A 252 -6.21 15.34 14.99
N SER A 253 -6.17 15.68 16.27
CA SER A 253 -7.10 15.16 17.27
C SER A 253 -7.60 16.29 18.16
N PRO A 254 -8.64 17.01 17.75
CA PRO A 254 -9.25 18.06 18.57
C PRO A 254 -10.12 17.51 19.71
N GLY A 255 -10.37 16.20 19.78
CA GLY A 255 -11.17 15.52 20.79
C GLY A 255 -10.36 14.98 21.98
N PRO A 256 -10.94 14.11 22.83
CA PRO A 256 -10.26 13.51 23.98
C PRO A 256 -8.95 12.85 23.56
N ALA A 257 -7.85 13.24 24.21
CA ALA A 257 -6.53 12.73 23.90
C ALA A 257 -6.41 11.24 24.27
N LYS A 258 -5.78 10.45 23.38
CA LYS A 258 -5.36 9.09 23.73
C LYS A 258 -4.21 9.13 24.75
N PRO A 259 -4.01 8.06 25.54
CA PRO A 259 -2.86 7.93 26.40
C PRO A 259 -1.56 8.13 25.60
N LEU A 260 -0.75 9.11 26.01
CA LEU A 260 0.53 9.44 25.39
C LEU A 260 1.58 9.56 26.49
N LEU A 261 2.57 8.67 26.46
CA LEU A 261 3.69 8.65 27.38
C LEU A 261 4.91 9.21 26.64
N VAL A 262 5.55 10.24 27.20
CA VAL A 262 6.73 10.87 26.59
C VAL A 262 7.89 10.79 27.58
N PHE A 263 9.00 10.19 27.14
CA PHE A 263 10.23 10.07 27.92
C PHE A 263 11.37 10.74 27.15
N GLU A 264 12.11 11.61 27.85
CA GLU A 264 13.24 12.34 27.28
C GLU A 264 14.53 11.91 27.96
N GLN A 265 15.46 11.35 27.20
CA GLN A 265 16.68 10.75 27.74
C GLN A 265 17.56 11.77 28.47
N GLN A 266 17.76 12.96 27.88
CA GLN A 266 18.59 14.01 28.49
C GLN A 266 18.01 14.61 29.78
N LYS A 267 16.75 14.31 30.10
CA LYS A 267 16.11 14.68 31.38
C LYS A 267 16.08 13.53 32.41
N SER A 268 16.58 12.36 32.03
CA SER A 268 16.61 11.18 32.90
C SER A 268 17.91 11.11 33.68
N THR A 269 17.91 10.46 34.87
CA THR A 269 19.09 10.30 35.70
C THR A 269 20.09 9.29 35.12
N SER A 270 19.59 8.31 34.35
CA SER A 270 20.38 7.32 33.62
C SER A 270 19.52 6.67 32.55
N GLU A 271 20.17 6.00 31.58
CA GLU A 271 19.47 5.15 30.58
C GLU A 271 18.63 4.04 31.27
N ARG A 272 19.18 3.43 32.32
CA ARG A 272 18.48 2.39 33.08
C ARG A 272 17.20 2.92 33.73
N ASP A 273 17.25 4.10 34.35
CA ASP A 273 16.07 4.75 34.93
C ASP A 273 15.02 5.08 33.86
N LEU A 274 15.46 5.63 32.69
CA LEU A 274 14.59 5.89 31.56
C LEU A 274 13.85 4.63 31.12
N MET A 275 14.60 3.54 30.87
CA MET A 275 14.05 2.30 30.36
C MET A 275 13.12 1.61 31.36
N GLU A 276 13.47 1.59 32.65
CA GLU A 276 12.61 1.03 33.69
C GLU A 276 11.27 1.76 33.79
N ARG A 277 11.29 3.09 33.77
CA ARG A 277 10.07 3.91 33.79
C ARG A 277 9.26 3.73 32.49
N ALA A 278 9.91 3.79 31.34
CA ALA A 278 9.25 3.63 30.04
C ALA A 278 8.56 2.26 29.93
N LEU A 279 9.24 1.17 30.29
CA LEU A 279 8.67 -0.18 30.27
C LEU A 279 7.48 -0.30 31.23
N ARG A 280 7.62 0.20 32.47
CA ARG A 280 6.56 0.12 33.50
C ARG A 280 5.31 0.87 33.09
N GLU A 281 5.45 2.11 32.63
CA GLU A 281 4.29 2.93 32.23
C GLU A 281 3.67 2.41 30.92
N THR A 282 4.49 1.94 29.98
CA THR A 282 4.00 1.25 28.75
C THR A 282 3.17 0.01 29.12
N PHE A 283 3.66 -0.83 30.05
CA PHE A 283 2.90 -1.99 30.53
C PHE A 283 1.54 -1.59 31.11
N ARG A 284 1.49 -0.54 31.95
CA ARG A 284 0.22 0.00 32.51
C ARG A 284 -0.72 0.48 31.41
N GLY A 285 -0.18 1.17 30.40
CA GLY A 285 -0.94 1.62 29.24
C GLY A 285 -1.53 0.48 28.43
N ILE A 286 -0.76 -0.58 28.17
CA ILE A 286 -1.21 -1.79 27.49
C ILE A 286 -2.30 -2.51 28.29
N ALA A 287 -2.13 -2.60 29.62
CA ALA A 287 -3.14 -3.19 30.51
C ALA A 287 -4.47 -2.42 30.45
N ALA A 288 -4.43 -1.09 30.45
CA ALA A 288 -5.63 -0.26 30.25
C ALA A 288 -6.27 -0.45 28.86
N ALA A 289 -5.45 -0.56 27.79
CA ALA A 289 -5.94 -0.81 26.45
C ALA A 289 -6.62 -2.19 26.33
N ASN A 290 -6.26 -3.17 27.17
CA ASN A 290 -6.87 -4.49 27.19
C ASN A 290 -8.33 -4.51 27.69
N GLU A 291 -8.81 -3.41 28.29
CA GLU A 291 -10.21 -3.28 28.70
C GLU A 291 -11.17 -2.97 27.53
N LEU A 292 -10.66 -2.55 26.39
CA LEU A 292 -11.46 -2.26 25.20
C LEU A 292 -11.99 -3.56 24.58
N ARG A 293 -13.20 -3.49 24.02
CA ARG A 293 -13.85 -4.61 23.35
C ARG A 293 -14.30 -4.21 21.95
N ARG A 294 -14.37 -5.19 21.05
CA ARG A 294 -14.97 -5.00 19.73
C ARG A 294 -16.48 -4.84 19.85
N GLU A 295 -17.04 -3.96 19.01
CA GLU A 295 -18.47 -3.72 18.87
C GLU A 295 -18.83 -3.56 17.39
N PRO A 296 -20.10 -3.71 16.99
CA PRO A 296 -20.53 -3.47 15.62
C PRO A 296 -20.28 -2.02 15.18
N VAL A 297 -19.58 -1.85 14.06
CA VAL A 297 -19.21 -0.56 13.46
C VAL A 297 -19.68 -0.55 12.01
N PRO A 298 -20.31 0.53 11.53
CA PRO A 298 -20.78 0.61 10.16
C PRO A 298 -19.62 0.70 9.15
N LEU A 299 -19.83 0.19 7.92
CA LEU A 299 -18.78 0.09 6.89
C LEU A 299 -18.26 1.44 6.40
N ASN A 300 -19.01 2.53 6.56
CA ASN A 300 -18.57 3.89 6.21
C ASN A 300 -17.41 4.39 7.10
N GLU A 301 -17.07 3.70 8.18
CA GLU A 301 -15.89 3.99 8.99
C GLU A 301 -14.59 3.39 8.42
N LEU A 302 -14.69 2.55 7.39
CA LEU A 302 -13.52 2.01 6.70
C LEU A 302 -12.85 3.07 5.83
N VAL A 303 -11.52 3.15 5.93
CA VAL A 303 -10.63 3.94 5.08
C VAL A 303 -9.64 2.99 4.44
N LEU A 304 -9.89 2.66 3.17
CA LEU A 304 -9.15 1.64 2.44
C LEU A 304 -7.98 2.25 1.68
N GLY A 305 -6.76 1.86 2.03
CA GLY A 305 -5.55 2.19 1.27
C GLY A 305 -5.39 1.27 0.05
N LEU A 306 -5.09 1.86 -1.11
CA LEU A 306 -4.98 1.19 -2.40
C LEU A 306 -3.52 1.19 -2.85
N LYS A 307 -2.84 0.06 -2.77
CA LYS A 307 -1.40 -0.08 -3.05
C LYS A 307 -1.14 -1.17 -4.09
N CYS A 308 -0.08 -1.02 -4.90
CA CYS A 308 0.48 -2.12 -5.69
C CYS A 308 2.01 -2.13 -5.62
N GLY A 309 2.61 -3.31 -5.66
CA GLY A 309 4.07 -3.48 -5.70
C GLY A 309 4.44 -4.83 -6.29
N GLY A 310 5.63 -4.91 -6.91
CA GLY A 310 5.97 -6.09 -7.71
C GLY A 310 4.94 -6.30 -8.84
N SER A 311 4.56 -5.21 -9.53
CA SER A 311 3.52 -5.24 -10.56
C SER A 311 3.98 -5.99 -11.81
N ASP A 312 3.04 -6.68 -12.47
CA ASP A 312 3.22 -7.42 -13.72
C ASP A 312 2.19 -7.00 -14.78
N GLY A 313 2.27 -7.57 -15.98
CA GLY A 313 1.35 -7.25 -17.07
C GLY A 313 -0.11 -7.65 -16.82
N PHE A 314 -0.40 -8.45 -15.81
CA PHE A 314 -1.77 -8.77 -15.39
C PHE A 314 -2.32 -7.83 -14.32
N SER A 315 -1.48 -7.04 -13.64
CA SER A 315 -1.91 -6.12 -12.58
C SER A 315 -3.07 -5.22 -13.01
N GLY A 316 -2.97 -4.60 -14.19
CA GLY A 316 -3.98 -3.68 -14.73
C GLY A 316 -5.21 -4.33 -15.33
N ILE A 317 -5.29 -5.68 -15.40
CA ILE A 317 -6.40 -6.41 -15.99
C ILE A 317 -7.12 -7.36 -15.04
N SER A 318 -6.52 -7.65 -13.87
CA SER A 318 -7.08 -8.53 -12.84
C SER A 318 -7.20 -7.83 -11.50
N ALA A 319 -6.14 -7.86 -10.67
CA ALA A 319 -6.19 -7.41 -9.28
C ALA A 319 -6.51 -5.91 -9.14
N ASN A 320 -5.89 -5.03 -9.94
CA ASN A 320 -6.12 -3.59 -9.80
C ASN A 320 -7.56 -3.17 -10.16
N PRO A 321 -8.17 -3.60 -11.29
CA PRO A 321 -9.56 -3.27 -11.56
C PRO A 321 -10.54 -3.95 -10.60
N ALA A 322 -10.26 -5.16 -10.07
CA ALA A 322 -11.09 -5.78 -9.06
C ALA A 322 -11.03 -5.02 -7.72
N LEU A 323 -9.83 -4.56 -7.32
CA LEU A 323 -9.67 -3.64 -6.18
C LEU A 323 -10.39 -2.32 -6.43
N GLY A 324 -10.36 -1.80 -7.67
CA GLY A 324 -11.10 -0.61 -8.07
C GLY A 324 -12.62 -0.77 -7.94
N HIS A 325 -13.17 -1.92 -8.33
CA HIS A 325 -14.59 -2.19 -8.11
C HIS A 325 -14.93 -2.30 -6.62
N CYS A 326 -14.07 -2.94 -5.83
CA CYS A 326 -14.21 -2.97 -4.37
C CYS A 326 -14.16 -1.55 -3.77
N ALA A 327 -13.29 -0.67 -4.29
CA ALA A 327 -13.22 0.73 -3.89
C ALA A 327 -14.52 1.48 -4.19
N ASP A 328 -15.11 1.25 -5.36
CA ASP A 328 -16.40 1.83 -5.74
C ASP A 328 -17.55 1.35 -4.84
N LEU A 329 -17.58 0.06 -4.49
CA LEU A 329 -18.55 -0.49 -3.54
C LEU A 329 -18.42 0.17 -2.16
N LEU A 330 -17.19 0.32 -1.67
CA LEU A 330 -16.95 0.97 -0.37
C LEU A 330 -17.31 2.45 -0.39
N ALA A 331 -17.00 3.17 -1.47
CA ALA A 331 -17.38 4.56 -1.65
C ALA A 331 -18.92 4.73 -1.68
N ALA A 332 -19.64 3.83 -2.37
CA ALA A 332 -21.10 3.81 -2.41
C ALA A 332 -21.73 3.52 -1.02
N LEU A 333 -21.02 2.79 -0.15
CA LEU A 333 -21.40 2.56 1.25
C LEU A 333 -21.02 3.74 2.18
N GLY A 334 -20.43 4.81 1.64
CA GLY A 334 -20.00 6.00 2.38
C GLY A 334 -18.62 5.90 3.03
N GLY A 335 -17.87 4.82 2.78
CA GLY A 335 -16.47 4.69 3.20
C GLY A 335 -15.52 5.52 2.33
N SER A 336 -14.23 5.50 2.66
CA SER A 336 -13.21 6.26 1.94
C SER A 336 -12.16 5.35 1.33
N THR A 337 -11.66 5.73 0.17
CA THR A 337 -10.55 5.03 -0.50
C THR A 337 -9.41 6.00 -0.78
N VAL A 338 -8.17 5.53 -0.69
CA VAL A 338 -6.98 6.39 -0.83
C VAL A 338 -6.02 5.79 -1.84
N LEU A 339 -5.85 6.48 -2.97
CA LEU A 339 -4.88 6.12 -4.02
C LEU A 339 -3.61 6.94 -3.82
N CYS A 340 -2.48 6.26 -3.71
CA CYS A 340 -1.16 6.87 -3.51
C CYS A 340 -0.25 6.69 -4.73
N GLU A 341 1.08 6.98 -4.56
CA GLU A 341 2.13 6.71 -5.56
C GLU A 341 2.05 7.62 -6.79
N PHE A 342 2.15 8.94 -6.58
CA PHE A 342 2.03 9.92 -7.66
C PHE A 342 2.95 9.66 -8.88
N PRO A 343 4.22 9.22 -8.74
CA PRO A 343 5.00 8.82 -9.91
C PRO A 343 4.35 7.71 -10.75
N GLU A 344 3.54 6.85 -10.13
CA GLU A 344 2.80 5.77 -10.80
C GLU A 344 1.41 6.21 -11.31
N LEU A 345 1.14 7.50 -11.36
CA LEU A 345 -0.08 8.08 -11.97
C LEU A 345 0.24 8.88 -13.24
N CYS A 346 1.52 8.92 -13.67
CA CYS A 346 1.97 9.58 -14.88
C CYS A 346 1.31 8.98 -16.13
N GLY A 347 0.53 9.80 -16.87
CA GLY A 347 -0.30 9.37 -18.00
C GLY A 347 -1.75 9.04 -17.64
N ALA A 348 -2.09 8.99 -16.33
CA ALA A 348 -3.46 8.84 -15.85
C ALA A 348 -4.07 10.16 -15.34
N GLU A 349 -3.32 11.26 -15.40
CA GLU A 349 -3.69 12.54 -14.80
C GLU A 349 -5.04 13.06 -15.32
N GLN A 350 -5.27 13.03 -16.64
CA GLN A 350 -6.52 13.52 -17.19
C GLN A 350 -7.72 12.73 -16.69
N TRP A 351 -7.61 11.38 -16.67
CA TRP A 351 -8.66 10.51 -16.17
C TRP A 351 -9.00 10.76 -14.70
N LEU A 352 -8.02 11.12 -13.87
CA LEU A 352 -8.24 11.48 -12.47
C LEU A 352 -8.80 12.91 -12.34
N CYS A 353 -8.29 13.89 -13.11
CA CYS A 353 -8.79 15.26 -13.13
C CYS A 353 -10.25 15.34 -13.51
N ASP A 354 -10.68 14.58 -14.54
CA ASP A 354 -12.07 14.55 -15.00
C ASP A 354 -13.05 14.08 -13.92
N ARG A 355 -12.58 13.35 -12.91
CA ARG A 355 -13.35 12.83 -11.78
C ARG A 355 -13.30 13.71 -10.53
N CYS A 356 -12.51 14.78 -10.52
CA CYS A 356 -12.45 15.70 -9.38
C CYS A 356 -13.78 16.43 -9.19
N GLU A 357 -14.29 16.46 -7.95
CA GLU A 357 -15.52 17.18 -7.62
C GLU A 357 -15.43 18.68 -7.90
N THR A 358 -14.22 19.25 -7.85
CA THR A 358 -13.99 20.66 -8.12
C THR A 358 -12.74 20.88 -8.97
N PRO A 359 -12.68 21.95 -9.79
CA PRO A 359 -11.47 22.35 -10.51
C PRO A 359 -10.26 22.55 -9.59
N ALA A 360 -10.47 23.04 -8.38
CA ALA A 360 -9.40 23.27 -7.40
C ALA A 360 -8.70 21.99 -6.96
N LEU A 361 -9.41 20.85 -6.90
CA LEU A 361 -8.80 19.55 -6.62
C LEU A 361 -7.93 19.06 -7.79
N ALA A 362 -8.40 19.24 -9.03
CA ALA A 362 -7.62 18.91 -10.22
C ALA A 362 -6.34 19.77 -10.32
N ASP A 363 -6.46 21.10 -10.07
CA ASP A 363 -5.32 22.01 -10.00
C ASP A 363 -4.30 21.56 -8.94
N ARG A 364 -4.78 21.22 -7.74
CA ARG A 364 -3.92 20.75 -6.64
C ARG A 364 -3.21 19.46 -7.01
N PHE A 365 -3.90 18.50 -7.61
CA PHE A 365 -3.30 17.24 -8.07
C PHE A 365 -2.19 17.49 -9.09
N LEU A 366 -2.47 18.26 -10.14
CA LEU A 366 -1.49 18.58 -11.18
C LEU A 366 -0.30 19.39 -10.62
N ASP A 367 -0.54 20.28 -9.65
CA ASP A 367 0.53 21.04 -9.00
C ASP A 367 1.46 20.11 -8.18
N LEU A 368 0.92 19.19 -7.42
CA LEU A 368 1.70 18.18 -6.67
C LEU A 368 2.50 17.29 -7.63
N MET A 369 1.90 16.81 -8.74
CA MET A 369 2.59 16.06 -9.79
C MET A 369 3.76 16.83 -10.37
N ARG A 370 3.55 18.10 -10.76
CA ARG A 370 4.61 18.97 -11.32
C ARG A 370 5.75 19.21 -10.33
N ARG A 371 5.42 19.51 -9.06
CA ARG A 371 6.44 19.71 -8.01
C ARG A 371 7.26 18.46 -7.77
N TYR A 372 6.62 17.29 -7.76
CA TYR A 372 7.32 16.04 -7.60
C TYR A 372 8.23 15.75 -8.81
N ALA A 373 7.72 15.90 -10.02
CA ALA A 373 8.52 15.72 -11.25
C ALA A 373 9.74 16.66 -11.28
N ALA A 374 9.56 17.94 -10.91
CA ALA A 374 10.65 18.90 -10.82
C ALA A 374 11.73 18.50 -9.80
N THR A 375 11.32 17.93 -8.66
CA THR A 375 12.24 17.41 -7.64
C THR A 375 13.05 16.22 -8.18
N ALA A 376 12.40 15.30 -8.91
CA ALA A 376 13.10 14.18 -9.56
C ALA A 376 14.09 14.68 -10.63
N GLN A 377 13.69 15.63 -11.47
CA GLN A 377 14.54 16.23 -12.50
C GLN A 377 15.77 16.95 -11.91
N ALA A 378 15.62 17.61 -10.76
CA ALA A 378 16.73 18.30 -10.09
C ALA A 378 17.88 17.36 -9.66
N VAL A 379 17.60 16.06 -9.53
CA VAL A 379 18.62 15.01 -9.25
C VAL A 379 18.91 14.13 -10.47
N GLY A 380 18.54 14.57 -11.68
CA GLY A 380 18.83 13.87 -12.94
C GLY A 380 17.97 12.63 -13.17
N SER A 381 16.77 12.55 -12.57
CA SER A 381 15.83 11.44 -12.69
C SER A 381 14.48 11.90 -13.26
N GLY A 382 13.54 10.99 -13.49
CA GLY A 382 12.19 11.27 -13.98
C GLY A 382 11.24 10.12 -13.72
N PHE A 383 9.95 10.36 -13.91
CA PHE A 383 8.93 9.31 -13.75
C PHE A 383 9.08 8.18 -14.79
N ASP A 384 9.67 8.49 -15.95
CA ASP A 384 9.98 7.53 -17.02
C ASP A 384 11.02 6.46 -16.63
N MET A 385 11.74 6.64 -15.51
CA MET A 385 12.60 5.62 -14.91
C MET A 385 11.84 4.53 -14.16
N ASN A 386 10.56 4.69 -13.94
CA ASN A 386 9.62 3.64 -13.55
C ASN A 386 8.89 3.15 -14.84
N PRO A 387 8.78 1.87 -15.18
CA PRO A 387 8.89 0.66 -14.35
C PRO A 387 10.31 0.12 -14.17
N SER A 388 10.48 -0.68 -13.11
CA SER A 388 11.75 -1.36 -12.82
C SER A 388 12.08 -2.44 -13.87
N PRO A 389 13.35 -2.89 -13.97
CA PRO A 389 13.72 -3.99 -14.88
C PRO A 389 12.89 -5.28 -14.66
N GLY A 390 12.47 -5.58 -13.43
CA GLY A 390 11.59 -6.70 -13.12
C GLY A 390 10.20 -6.54 -13.74
N ASN A 391 9.58 -5.37 -13.58
CA ASN A 391 8.28 -5.07 -14.17
C ASN A 391 8.30 -5.14 -15.72
N ILE A 392 9.41 -4.69 -16.33
CA ILE A 392 9.60 -4.73 -17.78
C ILE A 392 9.65 -6.17 -18.28
N ARG A 393 10.41 -7.05 -17.63
CA ARG A 393 10.46 -8.49 -17.94
C ARG A 393 9.10 -9.17 -17.83
N ASP A 394 8.23 -8.63 -16.98
CA ASP A 394 6.86 -9.11 -16.79
C ASP A 394 5.81 -8.32 -17.58
N GLY A 395 6.21 -7.65 -18.66
CA GLY A 395 5.35 -7.09 -19.71
C GLY A 395 4.91 -5.64 -19.50
N LEU A 396 5.43 -4.91 -18.50
CA LEU A 396 5.18 -3.47 -18.32
C LEU A 396 6.31 -2.67 -18.98
N ILE A 397 6.14 -2.27 -20.24
CA ILE A 397 7.22 -1.75 -21.08
C ILE A 397 7.38 -0.22 -21.04
N THR A 398 6.35 0.52 -20.64
CA THR A 398 6.41 1.99 -20.44
C THR A 398 5.81 2.37 -19.10
N ASP A 399 6.22 3.52 -18.57
CA ASP A 399 5.63 4.09 -17.35
C ASP A 399 4.11 4.28 -17.50
N ALA A 400 3.63 4.87 -18.60
CA ALA A 400 2.22 5.07 -18.85
C ALA A 400 1.42 3.76 -18.86
N MET A 401 1.94 2.64 -19.42
CA MET A 401 1.27 1.34 -19.34
C MET A 401 1.14 0.83 -17.92
N LYS A 402 2.17 1.03 -17.09
CA LYS A 402 2.15 0.68 -15.67
C LYS A 402 1.17 1.57 -14.92
N SER A 403 1.26 2.88 -15.10
CA SER A 403 0.51 3.89 -14.37
C SER A 403 -1.00 3.82 -14.61
N LEU A 404 -1.42 3.66 -15.88
CA LEU A 404 -2.85 3.49 -16.19
C LEU A 404 -3.42 2.21 -15.57
N GLY A 405 -2.64 1.13 -15.58
CA GLY A 405 -3.00 -0.10 -14.87
C GLY A 405 -3.05 0.08 -13.35
N ALA A 406 -2.12 0.86 -12.78
CA ALA A 406 -2.07 1.17 -11.35
C ALA A 406 -3.23 2.07 -10.91
N ALA A 407 -3.56 3.10 -11.69
CA ALA A 407 -4.66 4.02 -11.40
C ALA A 407 -6.03 3.32 -11.31
N ARG A 408 -6.21 2.17 -11.99
CA ARG A 408 -7.43 1.34 -11.94
C ARG A 408 -7.82 0.89 -10.53
N LYS A 409 -6.86 0.82 -9.59
CA LYS A 409 -7.15 0.57 -8.16
C LYS A 409 -8.12 1.60 -7.57
N GLY A 410 -8.10 2.84 -8.07
CA GLY A 410 -8.97 3.92 -7.61
C GLY A 410 -10.42 3.85 -8.08
N GLY A 411 -10.82 2.77 -8.77
CA GLY A 411 -12.20 2.59 -9.23
C GLY A 411 -12.68 3.72 -10.14
N SER A 412 -13.97 4.02 -10.07
CA SER A 412 -14.65 5.05 -10.86
C SER A 412 -15.30 6.16 -10.01
N ALA A 413 -15.27 6.06 -8.68
CA ALA A 413 -15.87 7.04 -7.77
C ALA A 413 -15.26 8.45 -7.93
N PRO A 414 -15.96 9.54 -7.56
CA PRO A 414 -15.43 10.91 -7.61
C PRO A 414 -14.19 11.07 -6.75
N VAL A 415 -13.26 11.92 -7.21
CA VAL A 415 -12.13 12.38 -6.41
C VAL A 415 -12.60 13.51 -5.52
N VAL A 416 -12.73 13.20 -4.21
CA VAL A 416 -13.29 14.11 -3.20
C VAL A 416 -12.21 14.91 -2.47
N ASP A 417 -10.95 14.47 -2.52
CA ASP A 417 -9.82 15.17 -1.89
C ASP A 417 -8.49 14.85 -2.56
N VAL A 418 -7.52 15.76 -2.39
CA VAL A 418 -6.13 15.60 -2.83
C VAL A 418 -5.21 16.07 -1.70
N LEU A 419 -4.41 15.15 -1.18
CA LEU A 419 -3.57 15.35 -0.01
C LEU A 419 -2.09 15.38 -0.36
N ASP A 420 -1.34 16.27 0.28
CA ASP A 420 0.11 16.19 0.34
C ASP A 420 0.54 15.33 1.55
N TYR A 421 1.77 14.84 1.52
CA TYR A 421 2.38 14.08 2.63
C TYR A 421 2.75 15.02 3.80
N PRO A 422 2.39 14.74 5.03
CA PRO A 422 1.57 13.66 5.60
C PRO A 422 0.18 14.16 6.09
N GLU A 423 -0.64 14.68 5.19
CA GLU A 423 -1.99 15.16 5.53
C GLU A 423 -2.96 14.01 5.85
N LEU A 424 -4.04 14.29 6.61
CA LEU A 424 -5.03 13.30 7.01
C LEU A 424 -6.24 13.26 6.08
N VAL A 425 -6.77 12.06 5.87
CA VAL A 425 -8.07 11.84 5.22
C VAL A 425 -9.19 12.33 6.12
N THR A 426 -9.93 13.33 5.65
CA THR A 426 -11.09 13.90 6.35
C THR A 426 -12.39 13.80 5.57
N LYS A 427 -12.31 13.57 4.25
CA LYS A 427 -13.47 13.39 3.37
C LYS A 427 -13.92 11.94 3.31
N ARG A 428 -15.21 11.72 3.11
CA ARG A 428 -15.85 10.41 3.04
C ARG A 428 -16.62 10.24 1.74
N GLY A 429 -16.91 9.00 1.36
CA GLY A 429 -17.79 8.67 0.23
C GLY A 429 -17.16 8.85 -1.15
N GLY A 430 -15.83 8.69 -1.29
CA GLY A 430 -15.16 8.83 -2.57
C GLY A 430 -13.67 8.47 -2.52
N LEU A 431 -12.96 8.84 -3.58
CA LEU A 431 -11.53 8.65 -3.75
C LEU A 431 -10.75 9.86 -3.26
N THR A 432 -9.76 9.65 -2.41
CA THR A 432 -8.73 10.63 -2.05
C THR A 432 -7.43 10.28 -2.77
N LEU A 433 -6.75 11.28 -3.35
CA LEU A 433 -5.40 11.12 -3.90
C LEU A 433 -4.39 11.58 -2.86
N LEU A 434 -3.38 10.75 -2.56
CA LEU A 434 -2.33 11.04 -1.58
C LEU A 434 -0.96 11.07 -2.24
N CYS A 435 -0.28 12.20 -2.20
CA CYS A 435 1.07 12.36 -2.76
C CYS A 435 2.10 11.56 -1.96
N THR A 436 2.61 10.47 -2.56
CA THR A 436 3.67 9.62 -2.01
C THR A 436 4.64 9.19 -3.10
N PRO A 437 5.86 8.71 -2.74
CA PRO A 437 6.71 7.97 -3.68
C PRO A 437 6.05 6.68 -4.17
N GLY A 438 6.59 6.11 -5.26
CA GLY A 438 6.29 4.75 -5.74
C GLY A 438 7.04 3.66 -4.97
N ASN A 439 7.65 3.94 -3.82
CA ASN A 439 8.29 2.98 -2.94
C ASN A 439 7.26 2.29 -2.06
N ASP A 440 7.28 0.95 -2.04
CA ASP A 440 6.27 0.13 -1.37
C ASP A 440 6.08 0.48 0.10
N VAL A 441 7.17 0.59 0.85
CA VAL A 441 7.13 0.84 2.30
C VAL A 441 6.83 2.30 2.62
N GLU A 442 7.43 3.27 1.89
CA GLU A 442 7.12 4.70 2.08
C GLU A 442 5.65 5.00 1.80
N ALA A 443 5.08 4.34 0.77
CA ALA A 443 3.67 4.51 0.42
C ALA A 443 2.72 3.88 1.46
N THR A 444 2.97 2.64 1.94
CA THR A 444 2.16 2.02 3.00
C THR A 444 2.27 2.78 4.32
N THR A 445 3.47 3.30 4.63
CA THR A 445 3.71 4.18 5.77
C THR A 445 2.86 5.46 5.68
N ALA A 446 2.82 6.10 4.51
CA ALA A 446 2.03 7.31 4.28
C ALA A 446 0.52 7.03 4.36
N LEU A 447 0.03 5.97 3.69
CA LEU A 447 -1.39 5.58 3.74
C LEU A 447 -1.88 5.41 5.20
N THR A 448 -1.11 4.69 6.01
CA THR A 448 -1.41 4.51 7.43
C THR A 448 -1.36 5.82 8.20
N GLY A 449 -0.30 6.61 8.02
CA GLY A 449 -0.15 7.94 8.66
C GLY A 449 -1.22 8.94 8.27
N SER A 450 -1.87 8.75 7.11
CA SER A 450 -3.00 9.53 6.63
C SER A 450 -4.37 8.99 7.09
N GLY A 451 -4.41 7.85 7.81
CA GLY A 451 -5.61 7.34 8.46
C GLY A 451 -6.28 6.13 7.80
N CYS A 452 -5.63 5.47 6.83
CA CYS A 452 -6.13 4.19 6.30
C CYS A 452 -6.11 3.13 7.40
N ASN A 453 -7.24 2.47 7.64
CA ASN A 453 -7.38 1.44 8.68
C ASN A 453 -7.39 0.00 8.13
N VAL A 454 -7.40 -0.18 6.81
CA VAL A 454 -7.08 -1.41 6.08
C VAL A 454 -6.36 -1.02 4.79
N ILE A 455 -5.36 -1.78 4.35
CA ILE A 455 -4.69 -1.62 3.06
C ILE A 455 -4.85 -2.90 2.25
N VAL A 456 -5.18 -2.79 0.96
CA VAL A 456 -5.03 -3.88 -0.01
C VAL A 456 -3.82 -3.59 -0.89
N PHE A 457 -2.92 -4.56 -0.93
CA PHE A 457 -1.66 -4.51 -1.65
C PHE A 457 -1.68 -5.55 -2.78
N THR A 458 -1.89 -5.11 -4.02
CA THR A 458 -1.88 -6.00 -5.19
C THR A 458 -0.45 -6.31 -5.62
N THR A 459 -0.17 -7.56 -5.99
CA THR A 459 1.17 -7.98 -6.42
C THR A 459 1.10 -9.10 -7.46
N GLY A 460 1.97 -9.02 -8.47
CA GLY A 460 2.18 -10.07 -9.48
C GLY A 460 3.42 -10.92 -9.21
N LEU A 461 4.33 -10.44 -8.34
CA LEU A 461 5.63 -11.07 -8.06
C LEU A 461 5.77 -11.54 -6.60
N GLY A 462 4.83 -11.19 -5.70
CA GLY A 462 4.81 -11.64 -4.32
C GLY A 462 5.62 -10.76 -3.37
N THR A 463 5.36 -9.44 -3.36
CA THR A 463 6.02 -8.51 -2.43
C THR A 463 5.55 -8.72 -0.99
N PRO A 464 6.46 -8.93 -0.01
CA PRO A 464 6.08 -9.28 1.37
C PRO A 464 5.77 -8.07 2.28
N THR A 465 5.74 -6.85 1.77
CA THR A 465 5.57 -5.61 2.55
C THR A 465 4.32 -5.60 3.42
N GLY A 466 4.45 -5.25 4.70
CA GLY A 466 3.38 -5.03 5.67
C GLY A 466 3.34 -3.61 6.21
N ASN A 467 2.66 -3.43 7.34
CA ASN A 467 2.66 -2.18 8.10
C ASN A 467 2.35 -2.47 9.58
N PRO A 468 3.01 -1.81 10.54
CA PRO A 468 2.84 -2.11 11.97
C PRO A 468 1.45 -1.79 12.51
N VAL A 469 0.73 -0.84 11.94
CA VAL A 469 -0.53 -0.32 12.51
C VAL A 469 -1.76 -0.66 11.67
N CYS A 470 -1.58 -0.74 10.36
CA CYS A 470 -2.66 -1.02 9.43
C CYS A 470 -2.53 -2.45 8.87
N PRO A 471 -3.55 -3.33 8.97
CA PRO A 471 -3.50 -4.64 8.34
C PRO A 471 -3.39 -4.50 6.82
N VAL A 472 -2.44 -5.24 6.21
CA VAL A 472 -2.16 -5.23 4.78
C VAL A 472 -2.56 -6.56 4.18
N ILE A 473 -3.61 -6.57 3.35
CA ILE A 473 -4.12 -7.74 2.62
C ILE A 473 -3.34 -7.86 1.31
N LYS A 474 -2.67 -8.98 1.07
CA LYS A 474 -1.95 -9.27 -0.18
C LYS A 474 -2.88 -9.89 -1.20
N MET A 475 -3.05 -9.22 -2.36
CA MET A 475 -3.90 -9.68 -3.45
C MET A 475 -3.06 -10.05 -4.67
N ALA A 476 -3.06 -11.32 -5.07
CA ALA A 476 -2.33 -11.80 -6.25
C ALA A 476 -3.03 -11.43 -7.55
N THR A 477 -2.25 -11.09 -8.59
CA THR A 477 -2.75 -10.81 -9.94
C THR A 477 -3.07 -12.08 -10.74
N ASN A 478 -2.51 -13.22 -10.33
CA ASN A 478 -2.67 -14.51 -10.99
C ASN A 478 -2.57 -15.66 -9.99
N THR A 479 -3.20 -16.80 -10.31
CA THR A 479 -3.29 -17.97 -9.45
C THR A 479 -1.95 -18.67 -9.23
N ASP A 480 -1.01 -18.57 -10.17
CA ASP A 480 0.31 -19.19 -10.02
C ASP A 480 1.07 -18.58 -8.83
N ILE A 481 1.06 -17.25 -8.69
CA ILE A 481 1.70 -16.59 -7.55
C ILE A 481 0.93 -16.86 -6.24
N ALA A 482 -0.40 -16.88 -6.30
CA ALA A 482 -1.23 -17.20 -5.14
C ALA A 482 -0.94 -18.61 -4.60
N THR A 483 -0.75 -19.56 -5.49
CA THR A 483 -0.44 -20.95 -5.12
C THR A 483 1.00 -21.10 -4.62
N ARG A 484 1.98 -20.51 -5.33
CA ARG A 484 3.40 -20.64 -4.99
C ARG A 484 3.78 -19.93 -3.70
N MET A 485 3.12 -18.82 -3.39
CA MET A 485 3.35 -17.97 -2.22
C MET A 485 2.12 -17.89 -1.30
N ALA A 486 1.47 -19.02 -1.09
CA ALA A 486 0.27 -19.13 -0.26
C ALA A 486 0.50 -18.71 1.21
N ASP A 487 1.76 -18.67 1.65
CA ASP A 487 2.17 -18.20 2.98
C ASP A 487 2.11 -16.68 3.14
N ILE A 488 2.19 -15.91 2.03
CA ILE A 488 2.15 -14.43 2.04
C ILE A 488 0.98 -13.83 1.27
N ILE A 489 0.28 -14.59 0.42
CA ILE A 489 -0.88 -14.12 -0.34
C ILE A 489 -2.18 -14.45 0.42
N ASP A 490 -3.04 -13.46 0.57
CA ASP A 490 -4.32 -13.58 1.27
C ASP A 490 -5.51 -13.73 0.31
N PHE A 491 -5.40 -13.23 -0.92
CA PHE A 491 -6.51 -13.18 -1.87
C PHE A 491 -6.04 -13.39 -3.32
N ASP A 492 -6.71 -14.26 -4.08
CA ASP A 492 -6.39 -14.58 -5.49
C ASP A 492 -7.36 -13.92 -6.47
N ALA A 493 -6.85 -13.01 -7.32
CA ALA A 493 -7.60 -12.43 -8.44
C ALA A 493 -7.34 -13.14 -9.78
N GLY A 494 -6.55 -14.19 -9.82
CA GLY A 494 -6.16 -14.90 -11.04
C GLY A 494 -7.32 -15.52 -11.80
N GLY A 495 -8.44 -15.82 -11.14
CA GLY A 495 -9.67 -16.28 -11.77
C GLY A 495 -10.19 -15.37 -12.87
N ILE A 496 -9.86 -14.06 -12.82
CA ILE A 496 -10.22 -13.08 -13.87
C ILE A 496 -9.43 -13.38 -15.15
N VAL A 497 -8.12 -13.61 -15.04
CA VAL A 497 -7.25 -13.94 -16.19
C VAL A 497 -7.69 -15.24 -16.84
N GLY A 498 -8.08 -16.22 -16.05
CA GLY A 498 -8.60 -17.51 -16.51
C GLY A 498 -10.02 -17.44 -17.10
N GLY A 499 -10.75 -16.33 -16.91
CA GLY A 499 -12.14 -16.18 -17.33
C GLY A 499 -13.16 -16.92 -16.44
N ALA A 500 -12.74 -17.42 -15.29
CA ALA A 500 -13.59 -18.12 -14.32
C ALA A 500 -14.39 -17.15 -13.42
N LYS A 501 -13.89 -15.91 -13.24
CA LYS A 501 -14.52 -14.85 -12.45
C LYS A 501 -14.55 -13.54 -13.22
N THR A 502 -15.51 -12.68 -12.89
CA THR A 502 -15.56 -11.30 -13.39
C THR A 502 -14.87 -10.34 -12.43
N ILE A 503 -14.53 -9.13 -12.90
CA ILE A 503 -14.03 -8.05 -12.07
C ILE A 503 -15.03 -7.68 -10.96
N PRO A 504 -16.35 -7.49 -11.25
CA PRO A 504 -17.35 -7.22 -10.21
C PRO A 504 -17.46 -8.32 -9.16
N ASP A 505 -17.50 -9.59 -9.54
CA ASP A 505 -17.61 -10.71 -8.59
C ASP A 505 -16.39 -10.74 -7.65
N THR A 506 -15.19 -10.61 -8.22
CA THR A 506 -13.92 -10.61 -7.46
C THR A 506 -13.83 -9.40 -6.52
N GLY A 507 -14.26 -8.21 -6.98
CA GLY A 507 -14.29 -7.00 -6.13
C GLY A 507 -15.31 -7.10 -4.99
N ALA A 508 -16.46 -7.75 -5.23
CA ALA A 508 -17.46 -8.03 -4.20
C ALA A 508 -16.95 -9.03 -3.15
N GLU A 509 -16.31 -10.12 -3.58
CA GLU A 509 -15.65 -11.08 -2.67
C GLU A 509 -14.53 -10.44 -1.85
N LEU A 510 -13.77 -9.52 -2.47
CA LEU A 510 -12.72 -8.78 -1.78
C LEU A 510 -13.30 -7.87 -0.68
N LEU A 511 -14.43 -7.20 -0.92
CA LEU A 511 -15.10 -6.40 0.12
C LEU A 511 -15.55 -7.27 1.30
N ASP A 512 -16.10 -8.45 1.03
CA ASP A 512 -16.44 -9.40 2.10
C ASP A 512 -15.20 -9.81 2.89
N HIS A 513 -14.07 -10.09 2.22
CA HIS A 513 -12.81 -10.42 2.88
C HIS A 513 -12.26 -9.26 3.72
N ILE A 514 -12.34 -8.01 3.22
CA ILE A 514 -11.96 -6.80 3.98
C ILE A 514 -12.79 -6.68 5.27
N ILE A 515 -14.10 -6.97 5.23
CA ILE A 515 -14.97 -6.95 6.41
C ILE A 515 -14.52 -8.00 7.44
N GLU A 516 -14.13 -9.20 7.01
CA GLU A 516 -13.60 -10.24 7.90
C GLU A 516 -12.27 -9.82 8.54
N VAL A 517 -11.37 -9.20 7.77
CA VAL A 517 -10.09 -8.65 8.28
C VAL A 517 -10.35 -7.51 9.26
N ALA A 518 -11.21 -6.55 8.93
CA ALA A 518 -11.56 -5.43 9.79
C ALA A 518 -12.18 -5.89 11.12
N SER A 519 -12.91 -7.01 11.09
CA SER A 519 -13.50 -7.65 12.27
C SER A 519 -12.52 -8.50 13.10
N GLY A 520 -11.29 -8.70 12.61
CA GLY A 520 -10.30 -9.57 13.25
C GLY A 520 -10.60 -11.07 13.12
N ARG A 521 -11.56 -11.47 12.28
CA ARG A 521 -11.89 -12.88 12.02
C ARG A 521 -10.94 -13.50 11.00
N ALA A 522 -10.44 -12.71 10.04
CA ALA A 522 -9.34 -13.10 9.16
C ALA A 522 -8.11 -12.26 9.50
N ILE A 523 -6.96 -12.93 9.65
CA ILE A 523 -5.68 -12.27 9.97
C ILE A 523 -4.79 -12.34 8.73
N PRO A 524 -4.45 -11.19 8.10
CA PRO A 524 -3.57 -11.18 6.94
C PRO A 524 -2.19 -11.80 7.22
N ALA A 525 -1.60 -12.41 6.21
CA ALA A 525 -0.27 -13.03 6.29
C ALA A 525 0.79 -12.04 6.78
N ALA A 526 0.75 -10.80 6.33
CA ALA A 526 1.66 -9.74 6.77
C ALA A 526 1.62 -9.54 8.30
N VAL A 527 0.43 -9.60 8.91
CA VAL A 527 0.25 -9.48 10.38
C VAL A 527 0.78 -10.74 11.08
N ARG A 528 0.46 -11.94 10.56
CA ARG A 528 0.93 -13.21 11.15
C ARG A 528 2.44 -13.34 11.11
N LEU A 529 3.07 -12.86 10.04
CA LEU A 529 4.53 -12.91 9.82
C LEU A 529 5.28 -11.75 10.49
N GLY A 530 4.57 -10.78 11.10
CA GLY A 530 5.19 -9.61 11.71
C GLY A 530 5.90 -8.72 10.71
N GLN A 531 5.36 -8.57 9.50
CA GLN A 531 5.88 -7.65 8.48
C GLN A 531 5.52 -6.21 8.85
N ASP A 532 6.25 -5.65 9.82
CA ASP A 532 6.02 -4.35 10.43
C ASP A 532 6.91 -3.28 9.78
N ASP A 533 6.78 -3.11 8.45
CA ASP A 533 7.61 -2.20 7.67
C ASP A 533 7.21 -0.73 7.91
N PHE A 534 8.20 0.14 8.14
CA PHE A 534 8.00 1.56 8.37
C PHE A 534 9.19 2.38 7.84
N ILE A 535 8.95 3.19 6.83
CA ILE A 535 9.95 4.14 6.26
C ILE A 535 9.27 5.50 6.05
N PRO A 536 9.60 6.52 6.85
CA PRO A 536 9.14 7.89 6.61
C PRO A 536 9.80 8.47 5.36
N TRP A 537 9.00 9.10 4.49
CA TRP A 537 9.54 9.75 3.30
C TRP A 537 10.33 11.02 3.65
N LYS A 538 11.61 11.04 3.28
CA LYS A 538 12.50 12.19 3.39
C LYS A 538 12.53 12.94 2.06
N ARG A 539 12.12 14.20 2.04
CA ARG A 539 12.09 15.04 0.84
C ARG A 539 13.34 15.90 0.66
N GLY A 540 14.05 16.19 1.76
CA GLY A 540 15.21 17.05 1.79
C GLY A 540 16.55 16.30 1.83
N VAL A 541 17.59 17.04 2.11
CA VAL A 541 18.97 16.55 2.23
C VAL A 541 19.38 16.34 3.70
N SER A 542 20.43 15.57 3.94
CA SER A 542 21.11 15.54 5.24
C SER A 542 22.02 16.76 5.40
N LEU A 543 22.04 17.36 6.59
CA LEU A 543 22.84 18.52 6.96
C LEU A 543 23.86 18.17 8.05
#